data_20f79d2a21cdde75b344c44df16064e9
#
_entry.id   20f79d2a21cdde75b344c44df16064e9
#
_cell.length_a   1.000
_cell.length_b   1.000
_cell.length_c   1.000
_cell.angle_alpha   90.00
_cell.angle_beta   90.00
_cell.angle_gamma   90.00
#
_symmetry.space_group_name_H-M   'P 1'
#
loop_
_entity.id
_entity.type
_entity.pdbx_description
1 polymer ?
#
loop_
_entity_poly.entity_id
_entity_poly.type
_entity_poly.pdbx_seq_one_letter_code
_entity_poly.pdbx_strand_id
1 'polypeptide(L)'
;MKVTKDTALRLWEEHYGYSSYAEDFDGALMCKAAYGDEHYFVWQGGEKIYCGWNIHHVLPVACGGTDCKDNLICTNIITNEEAADKTTFWIDDTLYQVRKNRRAGRYEIVCLFQDE
;
A
#
# COMPACT_ATOMS: atom_id res chain seq x y z
N MET A 1 2.45 -8.07 -13.58
CA MET A 1 2.12 -6.84 -14.34
C MET A 1 3.04 -5.70 -13.91
N LYS A 2 3.46 -4.92 -14.85
CA LYS A 2 4.23 -3.73 -14.53
C LYS A 2 3.32 -2.50 -14.62
N VAL A 3 3.08 -1.86 -13.49
CA VAL A 3 2.26 -0.65 -13.43
C VAL A 3 3.10 0.53 -13.92
N THR A 4 2.58 1.28 -14.89
CA THR A 4 3.25 2.49 -15.34
C THR A 4 3.10 3.62 -14.33
N LYS A 5 4.01 4.59 -14.37
CA LYS A 5 3.93 5.76 -13.50
C LYS A 5 2.61 6.52 -13.67
N ASP A 6 2.13 6.66 -14.90
CA ASP A 6 0.86 7.34 -15.16
C ASP A 6 -0.32 6.64 -14.49
N THR A 7 -0.38 5.31 -14.59
CA THR A 7 -1.43 4.51 -13.95
C THR A 7 -1.33 4.63 -12.43
N ALA A 8 -0.12 4.58 -11.89
CA ALA A 8 0.09 4.71 -10.44
C ALA A 8 -0.37 6.09 -9.94
N LEU A 9 -0.05 7.17 -10.66
CA LEU A 9 -0.47 8.51 -10.27
C LEU A 9 -1.98 8.69 -10.36
N ARG A 10 -2.64 8.08 -11.34
CA ARG A 10 -4.11 8.10 -11.42
C ARG A 10 -4.74 7.40 -10.22
N LEU A 11 -4.18 6.25 -9.82
CA LEU A 11 -4.65 5.52 -8.65
C LEU A 11 -4.47 6.35 -7.38
N TRP A 12 -3.32 7.02 -7.24
CA TRP A 12 -3.08 7.96 -6.15
C TRP A 12 -4.17 9.02 -6.08
N GLU A 13 -4.47 9.65 -7.22
CA GLU A 13 -5.46 10.73 -7.28
C GLU A 13 -6.88 10.24 -6.97
N GLU A 14 -7.22 9.02 -7.37
CA GLU A 14 -8.51 8.41 -7.01
C GLU A 14 -8.64 8.19 -5.50
N HIS A 15 -7.56 7.80 -4.83
CA HIS A 15 -7.58 7.47 -3.41
C HIS A 15 -7.30 8.66 -2.50
N TYR A 16 -6.48 9.61 -2.94
CA TYR A 16 -5.96 10.69 -2.08
C TYR A 16 -6.15 12.08 -2.68
N GLY A 17 -6.76 12.19 -3.86
CA GLY A 17 -6.89 13.47 -4.55
C GLY A 17 -5.55 14.03 -4.97
N TYR A 18 -5.38 15.33 -4.85
CA TYR A 18 -4.15 16.02 -5.25
C TYR A 18 -3.18 16.26 -4.09
N SER A 19 -3.34 15.54 -2.99
CA SER A 19 -2.43 15.63 -1.86
C SER A 19 -1.01 15.21 -2.26
N SER A 20 -0.02 15.95 -1.76
CA SER A 20 1.40 15.62 -1.99
C SER A 20 1.89 14.49 -1.09
N TYR A 21 1.18 14.21 -0.01
CA TYR A 21 1.50 13.16 0.96
C TYR A 21 0.25 12.40 1.32
N ALA A 22 0.42 11.14 1.66
CA ALA A 22 -0.64 10.29 2.16
C ALA A 22 -0.04 9.19 3.03
N GLU A 23 -0.90 8.46 3.73
CA GLU A 23 -0.49 7.27 4.49
C GLU A 23 -1.11 6.04 3.86
N ASP A 24 -0.38 4.92 3.88
CA ASP A 24 -0.91 3.65 3.42
C ASP A 24 -1.75 2.97 4.52
N PHE A 25 -2.21 1.73 4.27
CA PHE A 25 -3.08 1.03 5.21
C PHE A 25 -2.42 0.78 6.57
N ASP A 26 -1.10 0.76 6.63
CA ASP A 26 -0.35 0.59 7.88
C ASP A 26 0.04 1.92 8.53
N GLY A 27 -0.35 3.04 7.94
CA GLY A 27 0.01 4.36 8.44
C GLY A 27 1.38 4.85 8.00
N ALA A 28 2.03 4.16 7.07
CA ALA A 28 3.35 4.57 6.57
C ALA A 28 3.21 5.72 5.58
N LEU A 29 4.06 6.73 5.74
CA LEU A 29 4.04 7.92 4.90
C LEU A 29 4.46 7.61 3.47
N MET A 30 3.78 8.24 2.52
CA MET A 30 4.11 8.21 1.11
C MET A 30 4.16 9.64 0.58
N CYS A 31 5.09 9.91 -0.34
CA CYS A 31 5.16 11.19 -1.05
C CYS A 31 4.80 10.95 -2.51
N LYS A 32 3.81 11.68 -3.04
CA LYS A 32 3.32 11.49 -4.40
C LYS A 32 4.43 11.49 -5.44
N ALA A 33 5.44 12.35 -5.28
CA ALA A 33 6.57 12.46 -6.20
C ALA A 33 7.55 11.28 -6.15
N ALA A 34 7.40 10.38 -5.18
CA ALA A 34 8.39 9.33 -4.89
C ALA A 34 7.97 7.94 -5.37
N TYR A 35 7.16 7.85 -6.43
CA TYR A 35 6.76 6.57 -6.98
C TYR A 35 7.97 5.77 -7.44
N GLY A 36 8.13 4.56 -6.87
CA GLY A 36 9.21 3.65 -7.23
C GLY A 36 10.59 4.04 -6.69
N ASP A 37 10.68 5.07 -5.87
CA ASP A 37 11.95 5.59 -5.35
C ASP A 37 12.16 5.14 -3.90
N GLU A 38 12.90 4.04 -3.72
CA GLU A 38 13.18 3.48 -2.39
C GLU A 38 14.17 4.33 -1.57
N HIS A 39 14.79 5.33 -2.18
CA HIS A 39 15.76 6.19 -1.51
C HIS A 39 15.19 7.57 -1.16
N TYR A 40 13.95 7.84 -1.55
CA TYR A 40 13.31 9.12 -1.24
C TYR A 40 12.91 9.18 0.23
N PHE A 41 13.29 10.25 0.89
CA PHE A 41 12.97 10.43 2.31
C PHE A 41 12.69 11.89 2.63
N VAL A 42 12.02 12.10 3.76
CA VAL A 42 11.81 13.42 4.35
C VAL A 42 12.25 13.38 5.80
N TRP A 43 12.53 14.55 6.37
CA TRP A 43 12.80 14.67 7.80
C TRP A 43 11.50 15.04 8.50
N GLN A 44 11.16 14.30 9.54
CA GLN A 44 9.96 14.52 10.33
C GLN A 44 10.29 14.27 11.81
N GLY A 45 10.13 15.31 12.65
CA GLY A 45 10.45 15.20 14.08
C GLY A 45 11.91 14.84 14.35
N GLY A 46 12.84 15.23 13.49
CA GLY A 46 14.26 14.91 13.62
C GLY A 46 14.64 13.52 13.11
N GLU A 47 13.68 12.78 12.55
CA GLU A 47 13.92 11.45 12.02
C GLU A 47 13.83 11.43 10.50
N LYS A 48 14.60 10.52 9.91
CA LYS A 48 14.63 10.28 8.47
C LYS A 48 13.52 9.26 8.15
N ILE A 49 12.51 9.70 7.40
CA ILE A 49 11.37 8.86 7.04
C ILE A 49 11.41 8.58 5.54
N TYR A 50 11.58 7.31 5.17
CA TYR A 50 11.50 6.88 3.78
C TYR A 50 10.04 6.84 3.35
N CYS A 51 9.72 7.49 2.24
CA CYS A 51 8.35 7.66 1.78
C CYS A 51 8.16 7.36 0.29
N GLY A 52 9.06 6.59 -0.30
CA GLY A 52 8.85 5.99 -1.60
C GLY A 52 7.70 5.00 -1.56
N TRP A 53 6.96 4.91 -2.66
CA TRP A 53 5.77 4.06 -2.72
C TRP A 53 5.66 3.33 -4.04
N ASN A 54 4.85 2.30 -4.05
CA ASN A 54 4.53 1.55 -5.26
C ASN A 54 3.09 1.01 -5.15
N ILE A 55 2.68 0.27 -6.16
CA ILE A 55 1.34 -0.34 -6.20
C ILE A 55 1.43 -1.76 -5.64
N HIS A 56 0.50 -2.07 -4.75
CA HIS A 56 0.36 -3.37 -4.12
C HIS A 56 -0.95 -4.02 -4.54
N HIS A 57 -0.90 -5.30 -4.90
CA HIS A 57 -2.11 -6.11 -5.12
C HIS A 57 -2.67 -6.50 -3.76
N VAL A 58 -3.92 -6.14 -3.48
CA VAL A 58 -4.58 -6.49 -2.20
C VAL A 58 -4.65 -8.00 -2.06
N LEU A 59 -5.27 -8.68 -3.04
CA LEU A 59 -5.12 -10.13 -3.16
C LEU A 59 -3.94 -10.39 -4.07
N PRO A 60 -2.89 -11.09 -3.57
CA PRO A 60 -1.70 -11.33 -4.38
C PRO A 60 -2.01 -12.08 -5.67
N VAL A 61 -1.28 -11.76 -6.74
CA VAL A 61 -1.42 -12.45 -8.02
C VAL A 61 -1.22 -13.96 -7.85
N ALA A 62 -0.26 -14.36 -7.01
CA ALA A 62 -0.02 -15.77 -6.70
C ALA A 62 -1.21 -16.47 -6.05
N CYS A 63 -2.14 -15.70 -5.47
CA CYS A 63 -3.36 -16.21 -4.83
C CYS A 63 -4.62 -15.96 -5.66
N GLY A 64 -4.45 -15.59 -6.93
CA GLY A 64 -5.58 -15.36 -7.85
C GLY A 64 -5.99 -13.90 -7.97
N GLY A 65 -5.21 -12.97 -7.44
CA GLY A 65 -5.48 -11.55 -7.54
C GLY A 65 -5.34 -11.04 -8.98
N THR A 66 -6.14 -10.04 -9.32
CA THR A 66 -6.17 -9.44 -10.66
C THR A 66 -5.48 -8.08 -10.68
N ASP A 67 -5.27 -7.55 -11.89
CA ASP A 67 -4.73 -6.20 -12.11
C ASP A 67 -5.83 -5.14 -12.19
N CYS A 68 -7.07 -5.49 -11.87
CA CYS A 68 -8.16 -4.51 -11.81
C CYS A 68 -7.90 -3.49 -10.72
N LYS A 69 -8.27 -2.24 -10.97
CA LYS A 69 -8.02 -1.15 -10.02
C LYS A 69 -8.60 -1.41 -8.62
N ASP A 70 -9.69 -2.17 -8.53
CA ASP A 70 -10.29 -2.53 -7.24
C ASP A 70 -9.40 -3.45 -6.39
N ASN A 71 -8.38 -4.04 -6.99
CA ASN A 71 -7.40 -4.88 -6.31
C ASN A 71 -6.04 -4.20 -6.15
N LEU A 72 -5.94 -2.92 -6.46
CA LEU A 72 -4.67 -2.18 -6.41
C LEU A 72 -4.75 -1.05 -5.40
N ILE A 73 -3.72 -0.93 -4.57
CA ILE A 73 -3.60 0.16 -3.59
C ILE A 73 -2.17 0.71 -3.61
N CYS A 74 -2.04 1.95 -3.16
CA CYS A 74 -0.72 2.56 -2.97
C CYS A 74 -0.21 2.16 -1.59
N THR A 75 1.04 1.68 -1.54
CA THR A 75 1.69 1.37 -0.27
C THR A 75 3.11 1.90 -0.27
N ASN A 76 3.61 2.26 0.90
CA ASN A 76 5.04 2.48 1.09
C ASN A 76 5.80 1.22 0.64
N ILE A 77 6.96 1.39 0.03
CA ILE A 77 7.75 0.27 -0.49
C ILE A 77 8.06 -0.73 0.62
N ILE A 78 8.37 -0.25 1.83
CA ILE A 78 8.68 -1.11 2.97
C ILE A 78 7.44 -1.90 3.38
N THR A 79 6.27 -1.26 3.44
CA THR A 79 5.00 -1.93 3.75
C THR A 79 4.70 -3.03 2.73
N ASN A 80 4.93 -2.74 1.45
CA ASN A 80 4.73 -3.72 0.38
C ASN A 80 5.64 -4.94 0.55
N GLU A 81 6.90 -4.71 0.91
CA GLU A 81 7.86 -5.81 1.16
C GLU A 81 7.44 -6.65 2.36
N GLU A 82 6.95 -6.03 3.44
CA GLU A 82 6.49 -6.74 4.63
C GLU A 82 5.24 -7.59 4.35
N ALA A 83 4.30 -7.06 3.59
CA ALA A 83 3.09 -7.79 3.20
C ALA A 83 3.42 -8.91 2.21
N ALA A 84 4.36 -8.67 1.31
CA ALA A 84 4.80 -9.59 0.27
C ALA A 84 3.59 -10.13 -0.52
N ASP A 85 3.55 -11.42 -0.80
CA ASP A 85 2.46 -12.10 -1.51
C ASP A 85 1.62 -12.96 -0.55
N LYS A 86 1.52 -12.53 0.71
CA LYS A 86 0.81 -13.26 1.76
C LYS A 86 -0.61 -12.72 1.93
N THR A 87 -1.52 -13.59 2.33
CA THR A 87 -2.90 -13.21 2.66
C THR A 87 -3.09 -12.97 4.15
N THR A 88 -2.14 -13.40 4.98
CA THR A 88 -2.08 -13.10 6.42
C THR A 88 -0.64 -12.76 6.74
N PHE A 89 -0.42 -11.60 7.33
CA PHE A 89 0.95 -11.12 7.57
C PHE A 89 1.01 -10.16 8.74
N TRP A 90 2.19 -10.12 9.36
CA TRP A 90 2.51 -9.17 10.40
C TRP A 90 3.33 -8.01 9.83
N ILE A 91 2.99 -6.79 10.25
CA ILE A 91 3.85 -5.63 10.11
C ILE A 91 4.04 -5.08 11.52
N ASP A 92 5.28 -5.18 12.02
CA ASP A 92 5.59 -4.91 13.42
C ASP A 92 4.62 -5.69 14.33
N ASP A 93 3.85 -5.00 15.15
CA ASP A 93 2.93 -5.60 16.13
C ASP A 93 1.49 -5.71 15.63
N THR A 94 1.26 -5.51 14.34
CA THR A 94 -0.08 -5.54 13.75
C THR A 94 -0.24 -6.73 12.83
N LEU A 95 -1.29 -7.51 13.04
CA LEU A 95 -1.65 -8.65 12.21
C LEU A 95 -2.73 -8.24 11.23
N TYR A 96 -2.48 -8.46 9.95
CA TYR A 96 -3.41 -8.17 8.87
C TYR A 96 -3.83 -9.45 8.15
N GLN A 97 -5.02 -9.41 7.58
CA GLN A 97 -5.52 -10.48 6.72
C GLN A 97 -6.27 -9.90 5.53
N VAL A 98 -6.06 -10.50 4.37
CA VAL A 98 -6.80 -10.19 3.15
C VAL A 98 -8.14 -10.93 3.23
N ARG A 99 -9.25 -10.22 3.13
CA ARG A 99 -10.60 -10.77 3.17
C ARG A 99 -11.44 -10.23 2.04
N LYS A 100 -12.34 -11.07 1.53
CA LYS A 100 -13.29 -10.62 0.52
C LYS A 100 -14.41 -9.82 1.18
N ASN A 101 -14.61 -8.60 0.69
CA ASN A 101 -15.79 -7.80 1.03
C ASN A 101 -16.85 -8.08 -0.03
N ARG A 102 -17.82 -8.94 0.29
CA ARG A 102 -18.84 -9.36 -0.67
C ARG A 102 -19.75 -8.21 -1.09
N ARG A 103 -20.01 -7.26 -0.19
CA ARG A 103 -20.86 -6.11 -0.49
C ARG A 103 -20.18 -5.18 -1.49
N ALA A 104 -18.88 -4.93 -1.33
CA ALA A 104 -18.11 -4.10 -2.24
C ALA A 104 -17.65 -4.85 -3.49
N GLY A 105 -17.69 -6.17 -3.50
CA GLY A 105 -17.25 -7.00 -4.61
C GLY A 105 -15.73 -7.02 -4.80
N ARG A 106 -14.97 -6.80 -3.75
CA ARG A 106 -13.50 -6.73 -3.82
C ARG A 106 -12.87 -7.28 -2.54
N TYR A 107 -11.55 -7.50 -2.60
CA TYR A 107 -10.77 -7.88 -1.43
C TYR A 107 -10.28 -6.64 -0.69
N GLU A 108 -10.11 -6.78 0.61
CA GLU A 108 -9.62 -5.72 1.49
C GLU A 108 -8.61 -6.28 2.46
N ILE A 109 -7.70 -5.41 2.93
CA ILE A 109 -6.77 -5.74 4.00
C ILE A 109 -7.39 -5.26 5.30
N VAL A 110 -7.61 -6.19 6.23
CA VAL A 110 -8.23 -5.88 7.53
C VAL A 110 -7.24 -6.15 8.66
N CYS A 111 -7.28 -5.30 9.68
CA CYS A 111 -6.49 -5.49 10.88
C CYS A 111 -7.21 -6.50 11.78
N LEU A 112 -6.55 -7.62 12.08
CA LEU A 112 -7.09 -8.63 12.99
C LEU A 112 -6.69 -8.40 14.43
N PHE A 113 -5.48 -7.88 14.63
CA PHE A 113 -4.89 -7.71 15.94
C PHE A 113 -3.84 -6.61 15.90
N GLN A 114 -3.85 -5.75 16.91
CA GLN A 114 -2.83 -4.73 17.08
C GLN A 114 -2.42 -4.71 18.55
N ASP A 115 -1.14 -4.96 18.81
CA ASP A 115 -0.57 -4.89 20.15
C ASP A 115 -0.28 -3.43 20.49
N GLU A 116 -0.80 -2.99 21.62
CA GLU A 116 -0.61 -1.61 22.10
C GLU A 116 0.55 -1.51 23.08
#